data_324db1700752f4fbf70e9fcef9b01cb1
#
_entry.id   324db1700752f4fbf70e9fcef9b01cb1
#
_cell.length_a   1.000
_cell.length_b   1.000
_cell.length_c   1.000
_cell.angle_alpha   90.00
_cell.angle_beta   90.00
_cell.angle_gamma   90.00
#
_symmetry.space_group_name_H-M   'P 1'
#
loop_
_entity.id
_entity.type
_entity.pdbx_description
1 polymer ?
#
loop_
_entity_poly.entity_id
_entity_poly.type
_entity_poly.pdbx_seq_one_letter_code
_entity_poly.pdbx_strand_id
1 'polypeptide(L)'
;MSQQDIPTREVARRVFAAEFNASTYTFTESDAERAPVYALLPTGAPANRVFFVGTLTETEDVGSDNEYWRGRVVDPTGTFFVYAGQYQPAAAAMLRELEPPAYVAVVGKPRTFTTDDGTVTVSVRPETIAEVDADTRDAWVLETARQTMDRIEGADPTLEEYREMVTDAYPELEMGVPDLVVTALESVDDAASDELPLA
;
A
#
# COMPACT_ATOMS: atom_id res chain seq x y z
N MET A 1 1.77 5.82 39.82
CA MET A 1 2.67 5.83 38.66
C MET A 1 1.86 5.36 37.45
N SER A 2 1.41 6.31 36.62
CA SER A 2 0.65 5.98 35.43
C SER A 2 1.59 5.30 34.43
N GLN A 3 1.35 4.02 34.12
CA GLN A 3 1.94 3.40 32.96
C GLN A 3 1.48 4.22 31.75
N GLN A 4 2.41 4.93 31.11
CA GLN A 4 2.17 5.46 29.78
C GLN A 4 1.99 4.25 28.89
N ASP A 5 0.77 4.00 28.43
CA ASP A 5 0.49 3.08 27.34
C ASP A 5 1.32 3.55 26.15
N ILE A 6 2.41 2.85 25.89
CA ILE A 6 3.19 3.05 24.67
C ILE A 6 2.28 2.49 23.56
N PRO A 7 1.80 3.33 22.62
CA PRO A 7 0.94 2.85 21.55
C PRO A 7 1.64 1.71 20.82
N THR A 8 1.05 0.53 20.86
CA THR A 8 1.56 -0.62 20.11
C THR A 8 1.49 -0.28 18.63
N ARG A 9 2.63 -0.41 17.95
CA ARG A 9 2.72 -0.12 16.54
C ARG A 9 1.91 -1.17 15.77
N GLU A 10 0.89 -0.75 15.03
CA GLU A 10 0.07 -1.69 14.26
C GLU A 10 0.86 -2.34 13.12
N VAL A 11 0.49 -3.58 12.83
CA VAL A 11 1.07 -4.33 11.72
C VAL A 11 0.63 -3.72 10.39
N ALA A 12 1.58 -3.52 9.47
CA ALA A 12 1.27 -3.04 8.14
C ALA A 12 0.52 -4.11 7.34
N ARG A 13 -0.60 -3.73 6.71
CA ARG A 13 -1.36 -4.60 5.81
C ARG A 13 -0.67 -4.70 4.47
N ARG A 14 -0.48 -5.92 3.97
CA ARG A 14 -0.03 -6.16 2.60
C ARG A 14 -1.17 -5.85 1.64
N VAL A 15 -0.91 -5.03 0.65
CA VAL A 15 -1.91 -4.57 -0.32
C VAL A 15 -1.33 -4.53 -1.73
N PHE A 16 -2.13 -4.86 -2.71
CA PHE A 16 -1.85 -4.56 -4.11
C PHE A 16 -2.30 -3.13 -4.46
N ALA A 17 -1.68 -2.56 -5.50
CA ALA A 17 -1.95 -1.19 -5.92
C ALA A 17 -3.42 -0.96 -6.29
N ALA A 18 -4.05 -1.89 -6.99
CA ALA A 18 -5.45 -1.76 -7.38
C ALA A 18 -6.38 -1.71 -6.16
N GLU A 19 -6.16 -2.57 -5.17
CA GLU A 19 -6.92 -2.55 -3.91
C GLU A 19 -6.68 -1.25 -3.13
N PHE A 20 -5.41 -0.85 -3.01
CA PHE A 20 -5.05 0.36 -2.28
C PHE A 20 -5.67 1.62 -2.90
N ASN A 21 -5.62 1.74 -4.23
CA ASN A 21 -6.18 2.90 -4.94
C ASN A 21 -7.71 2.98 -4.84
N ALA A 22 -8.38 1.86 -4.63
CA ALA A 22 -9.81 1.81 -4.37
C ALA A 22 -10.18 2.09 -2.90
N SER A 23 -9.20 2.11 -1.99
CA SER A 23 -9.39 2.33 -0.54
C SER A 23 -9.59 3.82 -0.21
N THR A 24 -10.64 4.43 -0.73
CA THR A 24 -10.92 5.88 -0.62
C THR A 24 -11.64 6.28 0.66
N TYR A 25 -12.24 5.32 1.37
CA TYR A 25 -12.95 5.56 2.62
C TYR A 25 -12.00 5.47 3.82
N THR A 26 -12.05 6.47 4.70
CA THR A 26 -11.26 6.49 5.94
C THR A 26 -12.15 6.67 7.16
N PHE A 27 -11.74 6.07 8.28
CA PHE A 27 -12.47 6.15 9.53
C PHE A 27 -11.53 6.15 10.74
N THR A 28 -12.07 6.45 11.92
CA THR A 28 -11.41 6.34 13.22
C THR A 28 -12.27 5.48 14.15
N GLU A 29 -11.64 4.68 15.00
CA GLU A 29 -12.36 3.84 15.97
C GLU A 29 -12.74 4.58 17.26
N SER A 30 -12.29 5.82 17.42
CA SER A 30 -12.61 6.65 18.57
C SER A 30 -12.59 8.13 18.25
N ASP A 31 -13.28 8.94 19.07
CA ASP A 31 -13.32 10.41 18.96
C ASP A 31 -12.11 11.11 19.60
N ALA A 32 -11.08 10.37 20.01
CA ALA A 32 -9.88 10.95 20.62
C ALA A 32 -9.13 11.83 19.59
N GLU A 33 -8.65 13.00 20.04
CA GLU A 33 -7.96 13.99 19.19
C GLU A 33 -6.79 13.42 18.36
N ARG A 34 -6.18 12.31 18.83
CA ARG A 34 -5.08 11.60 18.15
C ARG A 34 -5.43 10.16 17.82
N ALA A 35 -6.71 9.87 17.61
CA ALA A 35 -7.12 8.54 17.19
C ALA A 35 -6.42 8.13 15.86
N PRO A 36 -6.00 6.88 15.75
CA PRO A 36 -5.48 6.37 14.48
C PRO A 36 -6.54 6.47 13.39
N VAL A 37 -6.13 6.94 12.20
CA VAL A 37 -6.95 6.94 11.00
C VAL A 37 -6.66 5.69 10.21
N TYR A 38 -7.69 4.98 9.82
CA TYR A 38 -7.63 3.77 9.01
C TYR A 38 -8.20 4.02 7.63
N ALA A 39 -7.55 3.49 6.60
CA ALA A 39 -8.20 3.27 5.31
C ALA A 39 -8.95 1.94 5.38
N LEU A 40 -10.18 1.91 4.91
CA LEU A 40 -10.95 0.68 4.76
C LEU A 40 -10.60 0.03 3.43
N LEU A 41 -9.96 -1.13 3.48
CA LEU A 41 -9.66 -1.90 2.27
C LEU A 41 -10.94 -2.52 1.72
N PRO A 42 -11.17 -2.49 0.41
CA PRO A 42 -12.34 -3.13 -0.21
C PRO A 42 -12.47 -4.63 0.07
N THR A 43 -11.38 -5.30 0.44
CA THR A 43 -11.39 -6.70 0.88
C THR A 43 -11.80 -6.91 2.34
N GLY A 44 -12.18 -5.85 3.05
CA GLY A 44 -12.75 -5.91 4.40
C GLY A 44 -11.74 -5.90 5.53
N ALA A 45 -10.71 -5.06 5.44
CA ALA A 45 -9.76 -4.88 6.53
C ALA A 45 -9.42 -3.40 6.78
N PRO A 46 -9.19 -3.00 8.02
CA PRO A 46 -8.66 -1.67 8.34
C PRO A 46 -7.16 -1.63 8.09
N ALA A 47 -6.66 -0.54 7.53
CA ALA A 47 -5.25 -0.33 7.30
C ALA A 47 -4.80 1.05 7.81
N ASN A 48 -4.16 1.10 8.98
CA ASN A 48 -3.45 2.29 9.46
C ASN A 48 -2.06 2.38 8.83
N ARG A 49 -1.49 1.24 8.44
CA ARG A 49 -0.23 1.08 7.71
C ARG A 49 -0.41 0.10 6.58
N VAL A 50 0.28 0.37 5.47
CA VAL A 50 0.37 -0.53 4.32
C VAL A 50 1.82 -0.93 4.08
N PHE A 51 2.00 -2.13 3.55
CA PHE A 51 3.26 -2.67 3.10
C PHE A 51 3.10 -3.19 1.68
N PHE A 52 3.93 -2.69 0.79
CA PHE A 52 3.98 -3.14 -0.59
C PHE A 52 5.41 -3.20 -1.13
N VAL A 53 5.60 -3.99 -2.17
CA VAL A 53 6.83 -4.07 -2.95
C VAL A 53 6.47 -3.86 -4.42
N GLY A 54 7.27 -3.11 -5.12
CA GLY A 54 7.07 -2.87 -6.55
C GLY A 54 8.31 -2.25 -7.18
N THR A 55 8.20 -1.93 -8.46
CA THR A 55 9.24 -1.24 -9.20
C THR A 55 9.09 0.27 -9.06
N LEU A 56 10.07 0.92 -8.46
CA LEU A 56 10.20 2.37 -8.50
C LEU A 56 10.59 2.75 -9.94
N THR A 57 9.68 3.41 -10.64
CA THR A 57 9.85 3.77 -12.05
C THR A 57 10.21 5.24 -12.27
N GLU A 58 9.91 6.07 -11.27
CA GLU A 58 10.12 7.52 -11.36
C GLU A 58 10.30 8.11 -9.96
N THR A 59 11.22 9.06 -9.83
CA THR A 59 11.34 9.94 -8.67
C THR A 59 11.41 11.38 -9.13
N GLU A 60 10.75 12.29 -8.44
CA GLU A 60 10.72 13.70 -8.77
C GLU A 60 10.60 14.55 -7.49
N ASP A 61 11.38 15.62 -7.41
CA ASP A 61 11.15 16.67 -6.41
C ASP A 61 10.01 17.58 -6.88
N VAL A 62 8.87 17.49 -6.25
CA VAL A 62 7.67 18.29 -6.54
C VAL A 62 7.47 19.45 -5.55
N GLY A 63 8.45 19.68 -4.68
CA GLY A 63 8.44 20.78 -3.72
C GLY A 63 8.66 22.14 -4.36
N SER A 64 8.09 23.18 -3.77
CA SER A 64 8.28 24.58 -4.20
C SER A 64 9.30 25.32 -3.34
N ASP A 65 9.18 25.21 -2.02
CA ASP A 65 10.04 25.91 -1.05
C ASP A 65 10.99 24.97 -0.31
N ASN A 66 10.58 23.73 -0.15
CA ASN A 66 11.37 22.66 0.46
C ASN A 66 11.27 21.41 -0.38
N GLU A 67 12.28 20.54 -0.30
CA GLU A 67 12.24 19.23 -0.95
C GLU A 67 10.98 18.44 -0.54
N TYR A 68 10.25 17.98 -1.53
CA TYR A 68 9.08 17.12 -1.38
C TYR A 68 9.07 16.10 -2.50
N TRP A 69 9.62 14.93 -2.22
CA TRP A 69 9.86 13.90 -3.20
C TRP A 69 8.61 13.06 -3.45
N ARG A 70 8.28 12.90 -4.72
CA ARG A 70 7.29 11.93 -5.21
C ARG A 70 8.01 10.74 -5.81
N GLY A 71 7.61 9.54 -5.41
CA GLY A 71 8.00 8.29 -6.04
C GLY A 71 6.80 7.60 -6.68
N ARG A 72 7.01 7.03 -7.87
CA ARG A 72 6.03 6.20 -8.56
C ARG A 72 6.47 4.76 -8.48
N VAL A 73 5.71 3.94 -7.75
CA VAL A 73 6.00 2.50 -7.54
C VAL A 73 4.91 1.68 -8.21
N VAL A 74 5.30 0.78 -9.09
CA VAL A 74 4.39 -0.05 -9.89
C VAL A 74 4.46 -1.49 -9.42
N ASP A 75 3.30 -2.08 -9.13
CA ASP A 75 3.12 -3.51 -8.94
C ASP A 75 2.35 -4.13 -10.12
N PRO A 76 2.13 -5.45 -10.18
CA PRO A 76 1.42 -6.06 -11.32
C PRO A 76 -0.02 -5.57 -11.51
N THR A 77 -0.62 -4.93 -10.51
CA THR A 77 -2.02 -4.52 -10.51
C THR A 77 -2.23 -3.02 -10.74
N GLY A 78 -1.17 -2.22 -10.63
CA GLY A 78 -1.27 -0.77 -10.78
C GLY A 78 -0.11 0.01 -10.20
N THR A 79 -0.40 1.23 -9.77
CA THR A 79 0.61 2.21 -9.34
C THR A 79 0.30 2.75 -7.96
N PHE A 80 1.32 2.77 -7.09
CA PHE A 80 1.33 3.54 -5.86
C PHE A 80 2.06 4.86 -6.07
N PHE A 81 1.57 5.93 -5.48
CA PHE A 81 2.32 7.17 -5.32
C PHE A 81 2.74 7.35 -3.86
N VAL A 82 4.03 7.58 -3.65
CA VAL A 82 4.61 7.87 -2.34
C VAL A 82 5.12 9.30 -2.30
N TYR A 83 4.91 9.97 -1.17
CA TYR A 83 5.35 11.36 -0.99
C TYR A 83 6.09 11.50 0.33
N ALA A 84 7.34 11.98 0.25
CA ALA A 84 8.22 12.17 1.39
C ALA A 84 8.84 13.57 1.39
N GLY A 85 8.73 14.26 2.52
CA GLY A 85 9.30 15.58 2.74
C GLY A 85 10.09 15.66 4.03
N GLN A 86 10.20 16.85 4.58
CA GLN A 86 10.99 17.14 5.80
C GLN A 86 10.59 16.28 7.02
N TYR A 87 9.37 15.78 7.07
CA TYR A 87 8.90 14.92 8.18
C TYR A 87 9.17 13.43 7.96
N GLN A 88 9.67 13.05 6.79
CA GLN A 88 10.10 11.69 6.43
C GLN A 88 11.53 11.74 5.84
N PRO A 89 12.52 12.24 6.58
CA PRO A 89 13.84 12.56 6.02
C PRO A 89 14.57 11.33 5.46
N ALA A 90 14.42 10.16 6.10
CA ALA A 90 15.03 8.92 5.61
C ALA A 90 14.39 8.44 4.29
N ALA A 91 13.06 8.50 4.19
CA ALA A 91 12.36 8.13 2.96
C ALA A 91 12.61 9.12 1.82
N ALA A 92 12.68 10.42 2.12
CA ALA A 92 13.03 11.45 1.15
C ALA A 92 14.47 11.26 0.61
N ALA A 93 15.42 10.93 1.49
CA ALA A 93 16.79 10.60 1.10
C ALA A 93 16.83 9.39 0.14
N MET A 94 16.11 8.32 0.46
CA MET A 94 16.01 7.15 -0.40
C MET A 94 15.44 7.48 -1.79
N LEU A 95 14.34 8.27 -1.85
CA LEU A 95 13.77 8.67 -3.14
C LEU A 95 14.72 9.56 -3.96
N ARG A 96 15.54 10.35 -3.32
CA ARG A 96 16.56 11.20 -3.98
C ARG A 96 17.74 10.38 -4.50
N GLU A 97 18.14 9.32 -3.80
CA GLU A 97 19.36 8.56 -4.06
C GLU A 97 19.15 7.35 -4.96
N LEU A 98 17.94 6.77 -4.97
CA LEU A 98 17.62 5.62 -5.81
C LEU A 98 17.55 6.02 -7.28
N GLU A 99 18.16 5.21 -8.13
CA GLU A 99 18.11 5.34 -9.58
C GLU A 99 17.06 4.39 -10.18
N PRO A 100 15.90 4.88 -10.63
CA PRO A 100 14.93 4.05 -11.32
C PRO A 100 15.48 3.44 -12.62
N PRO A 101 15.07 2.19 -12.99
CA PRO A 101 14.16 1.32 -12.26
C PRO A 101 14.84 0.53 -11.14
N ALA A 102 14.18 0.42 -9.98
CA ALA A 102 14.66 -0.37 -8.85
C ALA A 102 13.48 -1.02 -8.12
N TYR A 103 13.64 -2.25 -7.64
CA TYR A 103 12.64 -2.85 -6.74
C TYR A 103 12.76 -2.20 -5.36
N VAL A 104 11.63 -1.81 -4.81
CA VAL A 104 11.56 -1.19 -3.49
C VAL A 104 10.46 -1.82 -2.63
N ALA A 105 10.78 -2.00 -1.36
CA ALA A 105 9.83 -2.32 -0.31
C ALA A 105 9.46 -1.02 0.42
N VAL A 106 8.19 -0.76 0.59
CA VAL A 106 7.67 0.45 1.23
C VAL A 106 6.71 0.08 2.36
N VAL A 107 6.95 0.65 3.53
CA VAL A 107 5.98 0.69 4.64
C VAL A 107 5.61 2.14 4.88
N GLY A 108 4.32 2.42 4.95
CA GLY A 108 3.86 3.78 5.16
C GLY A 108 2.39 3.88 5.56
N LYS A 109 1.95 5.11 5.77
CA LYS A 109 0.57 5.41 6.13
C LYS A 109 -0.23 5.83 4.91
N PRO A 110 -1.43 5.26 4.70
CA PRO A 110 -2.34 5.74 3.67
C PRO A 110 -2.74 7.20 3.94
N ARG A 111 -2.88 7.95 2.86
CA ARG A 111 -3.34 9.34 2.85
C ARG A 111 -4.36 9.50 1.74
N THR A 112 -5.51 10.04 2.09
CA THR A 112 -6.52 10.44 1.11
C THR A 112 -6.38 11.93 0.81
N PHE A 113 -6.61 12.28 -0.42
CA PHE A 113 -6.67 13.65 -0.90
C PHE A 113 -7.89 13.82 -1.80
N THR A 114 -8.67 14.85 -1.57
CA THR A 114 -9.82 15.18 -2.41
C THR A 114 -9.40 16.28 -3.39
N THR A 115 -9.51 16.00 -4.67
CA THR A 115 -9.22 16.93 -5.75
C THR A 115 -10.35 17.98 -5.88
N ASP A 116 -10.10 19.06 -6.61
CA ASP A 116 -11.06 20.17 -6.77
C ASP A 116 -12.38 19.74 -7.42
N ASP A 117 -12.38 18.66 -8.20
CA ASP A 117 -13.56 18.05 -8.81
C ASP A 117 -14.31 17.07 -7.88
N GLY A 118 -13.83 16.91 -6.65
CA GLY A 118 -14.42 16.04 -5.63
C GLY A 118 -13.97 14.57 -5.70
N THR A 119 -13.05 14.23 -6.59
CA THR A 119 -12.47 12.88 -6.66
C THR A 119 -11.55 12.64 -5.47
N VAL A 120 -11.73 11.51 -4.79
CA VAL A 120 -10.81 11.08 -3.70
C VAL A 120 -9.72 10.20 -4.28
N THR A 121 -8.48 10.59 -4.09
CA THR A 121 -7.29 9.84 -4.45
C THR A 121 -6.54 9.36 -3.21
N VAL A 122 -5.79 8.29 -3.34
CA VAL A 122 -5.01 7.70 -2.25
C VAL A 122 -3.53 7.75 -2.59
N SER A 123 -2.73 8.05 -1.60
CA SER A 123 -1.26 8.04 -1.67
C SER A 123 -0.67 7.48 -0.39
N VAL A 124 0.63 7.27 -0.36
CA VAL A 124 1.33 6.77 0.81
C VAL A 124 2.32 7.80 1.32
N ARG A 125 2.24 8.07 2.62
CA ARG A 125 3.32 8.74 3.34
C ARG A 125 4.28 7.68 3.88
N PRO A 126 5.45 7.47 3.25
CA PRO A 126 6.34 6.39 3.61
C PRO A 126 6.99 6.63 4.98
N GLU A 127 7.08 5.59 5.77
CA GLU A 127 7.87 5.54 7.00
C GLU A 127 9.25 4.92 6.70
N THR A 128 9.28 3.96 5.77
CA THR A 128 10.49 3.28 5.34
C THR A 128 10.40 2.95 3.85
N ILE A 129 11.49 3.18 3.13
CA ILE A 129 11.71 2.71 1.78
C ILE A 129 13.06 1.99 1.78
N ALA A 130 13.11 0.81 1.18
CA ALA A 130 14.35 0.03 1.04
C ALA A 130 14.40 -0.60 -0.35
N GLU A 131 15.58 -0.57 -0.98
CA GLU A 131 15.82 -1.35 -2.19
C GLU A 131 15.84 -2.84 -1.85
N VAL A 132 15.23 -3.65 -2.73
CA VAL A 132 15.13 -5.10 -2.59
C VAL A 132 15.45 -5.80 -3.90
N ASP A 133 15.67 -7.11 -3.86
CA ASP A 133 15.90 -7.93 -5.05
C ASP A 133 14.60 -8.52 -5.64
N ALA A 134 14.72 -9.17 -6.78
CA ALA A 134 13.61 -9.79 -7.49
C ALA A 134 12.97 -10.91 -6.65
N ASP A 135 13.78 -11.73 -5.96
CA ASP A 135 13.29 -12.83 -5.11
C ASP A 135 12.39 -12.29 -3.97
N THR A 136 12.79 -11.18 -3.37
CA THR A 136 12.00 -10.50 -2.34
C THR A 136 10.68 -9.97 -2.90
N ARG A 137 10.71 -9.40 -4.12
CA ARG A 137 9.52 -8.93 -4.82
C ARG A 137 8.56 -10.09 -5.09
N ASP A 138 9.05 -11.21 -5.59
CA ASP A 138 8.22 -12.38 -5.92
C ASP A 138 7.62 -13.02 -4.68
N ALA A 139 8.42 -13.19 -3.62
CA ALA A 139 7.93 -13.66 -2.33
C ALA A 139 6.84 -12.75 -1.74
N TRP A 140 6.98 -11.43 -1.93
CA TRP A 140 5.95 -10.48 -1.51
C TRP A 140 4.66 -10.64 -2.31
N VAL A 141 4.73 -10.84 -3.64
CA VAL A 141 3.56 -11.05 -4.49
C VAL A 141 2.77 -12.28 -4.03
N LEU A 142 3.46 -13.42 -3.84
CA LEU A 142 2.85 -14.67 -3.39
C LEU A 142 2.14 -14.52 -2.04
N GLU A 143 2.82 -13.93 -1.06
CA GLU A 143 2.26 -13.76 0.28
C GLU A 143 1.12 -12.72 0.29
N THR A 144 1.21 -11.67 -0.52
CA THR A 144 0.15 -10.67 -0.64
C THR A 144 -1.09 -11.26 -1.30
N ALA A 145 -0.91 -12.08 -2.34
CA ALA A 145 -1.99 -12.82 -2.99
C ALA A 145 -2.73 -13.70 -1.98
N ARG A 146 -1.99 -14.52 -1.21
CA ARG A 146 -2.55 -15.38 -0.16
C ARG A 146 -3.36 -14.57 0.86
N GLN A 147 -2.78 -13.50 1.42
CA GLN A 147 -3.47 -12.69 2.44
C GLN A 147 -4.68 -11.95 1.87
N THR A 148 -4.65 -11.55 0.61
CA THR A 148 -5.79 -10.91 -0.06
C THR A 148 -6.95 -11.91 -0.21
N MET A 149 -6.66 -13.14 -0.63
CA MET A 149 -7.66 -14.21 -0.70
C MET A 149 -8.23 -14.56 0.67
N ASP A 150 -7.38 -14.71 1.69
CA ASP A 150 -7.82 -14.97 3.08
C ASP A 150 -8.83 -13.91 3.57
N ARG A 151 -8.65 -12.63 3.21
CA ARG A 151 -9.58 -11.56 3.56
C ARG A 151 -10.94 -11.71 2.91
N ILE A 152 -10.98 -11.97 1.59
CA ILE A 152 -12.26 -12.10 0.87
C ILE A 152 -12.99 -13.40 1.21
N GLU A 153 -12.28 -14.47 1.54
CA GLU A 153 -12.86 -15.74 1.97
C GLU A 153 -13.35 -15.72 3.43
N GLY A 154 -13.02 -14.64 4.16
CA GLY A 154 -13.43 -14.48 5.55
C GLY A 154 -12.68 -15.41 6.51
N ALA A 155 -11.44 -15.75 6.20
CA ALA A 155 -10.61 -16.62 7.04
C ALA A 155 -10.34 -16.04 8.44
N ASP A 156 -10.38 -14.71 8.58
CA ASP A 156 -10.22 -14.02 9.86
C ASP A 156 -11.58 -13.48 10.36
N PRO A 157 -12.19 -14.12 11.38
CA PRO A 157 -13.47 -13.68 11.92
C PRO A 157 -13.40 -12.31 12.61
N THR A 158 -12.21 -11.83 13.00
CA THR A 158 -12.06 -10.50 13.62
C THR A 158 -12.29 -9.36 12.64
N LEU A 159 -12.35 -9.66 11.34
CA LEU A 159 -12.58 -8.70 10.26
C LEU A 159 -14.07 -8.63 9.82
N GLU A 160 -14.98 -9.34 10.48
CA GLU A 160 -16.39 -9.41 10.06
C GLU A 160 -17.06 -8.03 10.00
N GLU A 161 -16.86 -7.21 11.02
CA GLU A 161 -17.44 -5.85 11.09
C GLU A 161 -16.93 -4.95 9.95
N TYR A 162 -15.68 -5.11 9.53
CA TYR A 162 -15.11 -4.31 8.43
C TYR A 162 -15.65 -4.77 7.07
N ARG A 163 -15.98 -6.05 6.90
CA ARG A 163 -16.65 -6.54 5.69
C ARG A 163 -18.06 -5.99 5.56
N GLU A 164 -18.80 -5.88 6.66
CA GLU A 164 -20.10 -5.20 6.68
C GLU A 164 -19.95 -3.72 6.31
N MET A 165 -18.95 -3.04 6.88
CA MET A 165 -18.66 -1.63 6.59
C MET A 165 -18.31 -1.39 5.11
N VAL A 166 -17.66 -2.33 4.42
CA VAL A 166 -17.33 -2.23 2.98
C VAL A 166 -18.59 -2.10 2.14
N THR A 167 -19.66 -2.81 2.46
CA THR A 167 -20.93 -2.74 1.71
C THR A 167 -21.53 -1.33 1.74
N ASP A 168 -21.39 -0.65 2.87
CA ASP A 168 -21.90 0.70 3.05
C ASP A 168 -20.96 1.76 2.43
N ALA A 169 -19.63 1.55 2.58
CA ALA A 169 -18.62 2.50 2.11
C ALA A 169 -18.43 2.46 0.59
N TYR A 170 -18.61 1.29 -0.02
CA TYR A 170 -18.33 1.03 -1.43
C TYR A 170 -19.49 0.32 -2.15
N PRO A 171 -20.71 0.89 -2.16
CA PRO A 171 -21.92 0.19 -2.63
C PRO A 171 -21.90 -0.16 -4.11
N GLU A 172 -21.12 0.55 -4.91
CA GLU A 172 -21.02 0.36 -6.36
C GLU A 172 -19.65 -0.18 -6.83
N LEU A 173 -18.78 -0.53 -5.87
CA LEU A 173 -17.44 -0.99 -6.22
C LEU A 173 -17.47 -2.47 -6.61
N GLU A 174 -17.31 -2.73 -7.89
CA GLU A 174 -17.07 -4.06 -8.44
C GLU A 174 -15.55 -4.26 -8.61
N MET A 175 -14.90 -4.79 -7.59
CA MET A 175 -13.50 -5.17 -7.68
C MET A 175 -13.39 -6.67 -7.95
N GLY A 176 -12.92 -7.04 -9.13
CA GLY A 176 -12.60 -8.42 -9.48
C GLY A 176 -11.35 -8.91 -8.74
N VAL A 177 -11.41 -9.04 -7.41
CA VAL A 177 -10.25 -9.40 -6.58
C VAL A 177 -9.59 -10.72 -7.01
N PRO A 178 -10.34 -11.79 -7.35
CA PRO A 178 -9.71 -13.01 -7.85
C PRO A 178 -8.91 -12.79 -9.14
N ASP A 179 -9.43 -12.02 -10.09
CA ASP A 179 -8.74 -11.72 -11.35
C ASP A 179 -7.49 -10.86 -11.12
N LEU A 180 -7.57 -9.92 -10.20
CA LEU A 180 -6.45 -9.10 -9.77
C LEU A 180 -5.34 -9.97 -9.14
N VAL A 181 -5.69 -10.92 -8.31
CA VAL A 181 -4.75 -11.88 -7.71
C VAL A 181 -4.11 -12.76 -8.78
N VAL A 182 -4.88 -13.26 -9.74
CA VAL A 182 -4.36 -14.03 -10.88
C VAL A 182 -3.34 -13.21 -11.67
N THR A 183 -3.68 -11.97 -12.04
CA THR A 183 -2.76 -11.06 -12.74
C THR A 183 -1.45 -10.86 -11.97
N ALA A 184 -1.52 -10.71 -10.65
CA ALA A 184 -0.34 -10.56 -9.82
C ALA A 184 0.53 -11.83 -9.81
N LEU A 185 -0.08 -13.02 -9.73
CA LEU A 185 0.64 -14.29 -9.71
C LEU A 185 1.29 -14.61 -11.07
N GLU A 186 0.63 -14.31 -12.18
CA GLU A 186 1.19 -14.47 -13.53
C GLU A 186 2.49 -13.69 -13.71
N SER A 187 2.63 -12.54 -13.07
CA SER A 187 3.85 -11.73 -13.13
C SER A 187 5.09 -12.41 -12.51
N VAL A 188 4.89 -13.37 -11.61
CA VAL A 188 5.98 -14.15 -11.00
C VAL A 188 6.43 -15.25 -11.97
N ASP A 189 5.48 -15.92 -12.64
CA ASP A 189 5.79 -16.97 -13.62
C ASP A 189 6.50 -16.40 -14.85
N ASP A 190 6.12 -15.22 -15.31
CA ASP A 190 6.76 -14.54 -16.45
C ASP A 190 8.22 -14.17 -16.12
N ALA A 191 8.47 -13.64 -14.92
CA ALA A 191 9.81 -13.30 -14.47
C ALA A 191 10.72 -14.54 -14.38
N ALA A 192 10.21 -15.67 -13.88
CA ALA A 192 10.94 -16.94 -13.82
C ALA A 192 11.25 -17.50 -15.22
N SER A 193 10.42 -17.21 -16.22
CA SER A 193 10.62 -17.65 -17.59
C SER A 193 11.71 -16.88 -18.33
N ASP A 194 11.90 -15.61 -18.00
CA ASP A 194 12.93 -14.75 -18.58
C ASP A 194 14.36 -15.07 -18.06
N GLU A 195 14.47 -15.72 -16.90
CA GLU A 195 15.76 -16.11 -16.29
C GLU A 195 16.31 -17.46 -16.75
N LEU A 196 15.54 -18.26 -17.50
CA LEU A 196 16.01 -19.55 -18.03
C LEU A 196 16.89 -19.33 -19.26
N PRO A 197 18.22 -19.54 -19.17
CA PRO A 197 19.06 -19.49 -20.37
C PRO A 197 18.63 -20.63 -21.30
N LEU A 198 18.30 -20.27 -22.52
CA LEU A 198 18.14 -21.23 -23.61
C LEU A 198 19.45 -22.01 -23.75
N ALA A 199 19.44 -23.29 -23.38
CA ALA A 199 20.52 -24.22 -23.57
C ALA A 199 20.72 -24.57 -25.07
#